data_83813ff79c8d1294a13491d7abcff479
#
_entry.id   83813ff79c8d1294a13491d7abcff479
#
_cell.length_a   1.000
_cell.length_b   1.000
_cell.length_c   1.000
_cell.angle_alpha   90.00
_cell.angle_beta   90.00
_cell.angle_gamma   90.00
#
_symmetry.space_group_name_H-M   'P 1'
#
loop_
_entity.id
_entity.type
_entity.pdbx_description
1 polymer ?
#
loop_
_entity_poly.entity_id
_entity_poly.type
_entity_poly.pdbx_seq_one_letter_code
_entity_poly.pdbx_strand_id
1 'polypeptide(L)'
;GGSGNLYGALPALGGASWARIDFSNSNDFTGAAKATGWAGKLGLVWRAAPEVSLGASYQFKTSLGDMKTSRTGATLSASPDAGSFTDSGRMTVLDFQWPAMAALGVAWQATPTVLVGADVKRIEWADVMKSFKMRYDSAGIGGSVSLALPQHWKNQTVTNVGVAWSANAQLTLRAGVNHADNAIPDLYVNPIFPATVEDHYTLGLGYAFTPAHELNVSYAYAPRVKVTSGGGVTITHKQHNVQLMYSARF
;
A
#
# COMPACT_ATOMS: atom_id res chain seq x y z
N GLY A 1 -7.15 18.46 16.32
CA GLY A 1 -6.58 17.18 16.19
C GLY A 1 -7.40 16.32 15.28
N GLY A 2 -6.93 16.09 14.06
CA GLY A 2 -7.62 15.24 13.09
C GLY A 2 -7.39 13.77 13.25
N SER A 3 -7.14 13.26 14.45
CA SER A 3 -7.28 11.84 14.74
C SER A 3 -8.78 11.58 14.72
N GLY A 4 -9.24 11.09 13.56
CA GLY A 4 -10.65 10.91 13.35
C GLY A 4 -11.31 10.21 14.52
N ASN A 5 -12.29 10.81 15.01
CA ASN A 5 -13.49 10.32 15.70
C ASN A 5 -13.44 9.15 16.70
N LEU A 6 -12.29 8.56 17.03
CA LEU A 6 -12.18 7.72 18.23
C LEU A 6 -12.52 8.57 19.47
N TYR A 7 -12.06 9.81 19.52
CA TYR A 7 -12.45 10.74 20.60
C TYR A 7 -13.93 11.12 20.55
N GLY A 8 -14.55 11.17 19.36
CA GLY A 8 -16.01 11.39 19.25
C GLY A 8 -16.84 10.20 19.74
N ALA A 9 -16.28 9.00 19.82
CA ALA A 9 -16.94 7.83 20.37
C ALA A 9 -16.77 7.70 21.90
N LEU A 10 -15.82 8.39 22.52
CA LEU A 10 -15.57 8.32 23.97
C LEU A 10 -16.79 8.70 24.84
N PRO A 11 -17.62 9.71 24.49
CA PRO A 11 -18.86 9.99 25.24
C PRO A 11 -19.84 8.81 25.23
N ALA A 12 -19.94 8.10 24.08
CA ALA A 12 -20.81 6.92 23.96
C ALA A 12 -20.30 5.72 24.78
N LEU A 13 -19.04 5.76 25.23
CA LEU A 13 -18.39 4.79 26.10
C LEU A 13 -18.35 5.25 27.56
N GLY A 14 -19.33 6.04 28.01
CA GLY A 14 -19.46 6.48 29.38
C GLY A 14 -18.44 7.54 29.82
N GLY A 15 -17.95 8.37 28.89
CA GLY A 15 -16.96 9.40 29.18
C GLY A 15 -15.54 8.85 29.34
N ALA A 16 -15.25 7.73 28.68
CA ALA A 16 -13.94 7.09 28.75
C ALA A 16 -12.81 8.07 28.41
N SER A 17 -11.74 8.06 29.21
CA SER A 17 -10.52 8.84 28.95
C SER A 17 -9.70 8.26 27.80
N TRP A 18 -9.81 6.96 27.55
CA TRP A 18 -9.24 6.27 26.38
C TRP A 18 -10.08 5.06 26.00
N ALA A 19 -9.97 4.67 24.73
CA ALA A 19 -10.55 3.43 24.22
C ALA A 19 -9.60 2.78 23.22
N ARG A 20 -9.57 1.45 23.21
CA ARG A 20 -8.79 0.63 22.29
C ARG A 20 -9.66 -0.50 21.75
N ILE A 21 -9.62 -0.70 20.44
CA ILE A 21 -10.19 -1.88 19.80
C ILE A 21 -9.04 -2.72 19.25
N ASP A 22 -8.92 -3.95 19.74
CA ASP A 22 -7.96 -4.94 19.27
C ASP A 22 -8.69 -6.00 18.47
N PHE A 23 -8.25 -6.24 17.23
CA PHE A 23 -8.79 -7.26 16.33
C PHE A 23 -7.67 -7.99 15.60
N SER A 24 -6.47 -8.01 16.17
CA SER A 24 -5.39 -8.89 15.75
C SER A 24 -5.67 -10.32 16.23
N ASN A 25 -5.19 -11.30 15.49
CA ASN A 25 -5.30 -12.71 15.87
C ASN A 25 -3.98 -13.26 16.43
N SER A 26 -3.14 -12.41 16.97
CA SER A 26 -1.78 -12.75 17.44
C SER A 26 -0.87 -13.29 16.33
N ASN A 27 -1.15 -12.93 15.09
CA ASN A 27 -0.35 -13.30 13.93
C ASN A 27 0.20 -12.03 13.28
N ASP A 28 1.51 -11.97 13.06
CA ASP A 28 2.22 -10.79 12.57
C ASP A 28 1.83 -10.42 11.11
N PHE A 29 1.27 -11.36 10.35
CA PHE A 29 0.99 -11.19 8.93
C PHE A 29 -0.49 -11.25 8.54
N THR A 30 -1.37 -11.74 9.40
CA THR A 30 -2.80 -11.88 9.08
C THR A 30 -3.65 -11.24 10.16
N GLY A 31 -4.53 -10.32 9.78
CA GLY A 31 -5.57 -9.81 10.67
C GLY A 31 -6.69 -10.82 10.88
N ALA A 32 -7.46 -10.64 11.94
CA ALA A 32 -8.65 -11.45 12.21
C ALA A 32 -9.82 -11.12 11.25
N ALA A 33 -9.86 -9.91 10.69
CA ALA A 33 -10.90 -9.48 9.75
C ALA A 33 -10.64 -10.02 8.33
N LYS A 34 -11.64 -10.70 7.75
CA LYS A 34 -11.53 -11.36 6.44
C LYS A 34 -12.68 -10.94 5.52
N ALA A 35 -12.39 -10.87 4.23
CA ALA A 35 -13.37 -10.70 3.17
C ALA A 35 -12.95 -11.50 1.94
N THR A 36 -13.91 -11.70 1.03
CA THR A 36 -13.69 -12.21 -0.32
C THR A 36 -14.18 -11.19 -1.33
N GLY A 37 -13.64 -11.22 -2.54
CA GLY A 37 -14.04 -10.32 -3.60
C GLY A 37 -13.39 -10.65 -4.91
N TRP A 38 -13.60 -9.78 -5.89
CA TRP A 38 -13.15 -9.94 -7.27
C TRP A 38 -12.26 -8.77 -7.68
N ALA A 39 -11.29 -9.07 -8.49
CA ALA A 39 -10.47 -8.09 -9.20
C ALA A 39 -10.24 -8.56 -10.62
N GLY A 40 -10.12 -7.61 -11.55
CA GLY A 40 -9.82 -7.91 -12.95
C GLY A 40 -8.67 -7.04 -13.43
N LYS A 41 -7.89 -7.55 -14.38
CA LYS A 41 -6.83 -6.79 -15.06
C LYS A 41 -6.79 -7.20 -16.53
N LEU A 42 -6.69 -6.21 -17.41
CA LEU A 42 -6.46 -6.38 -18.84
C LEU A 42 -5.09 -5.78 -19.17
N GLY A 43 -4.42 -6.34 -20.15
CA GLY A 43 -3.15 -5.84 -20.63
C GLY A 43 -2.90 -6.19 -22.08
N LEU A 44 -2.17 -5.30 -22.74
CA LEU A 44 -1.75 -5.44 -24.13
C LEU A 44 -0.26 -5.08 -24.23
N VAL A 45 0.48 -5.86 -24.99
CA VAL A 45 1.83 -5.52 -25.43
C VAL A 45 1.85 -5.58 -26.94
N TRP A 46 2.31 -4.52 -27.57
CA TRP A 46 2.43 -4.40 -29.01
C TRP A 46 3.87 -4.09 -29.41
N ARG A 47 4.44 -4.92 -30.26
CA ARG A 47 5.76 -4.67 -30.85
C ARG A 47 5.58 -3.73 -32.04
N ALA A 48 5.77 -2.42 -31.79
CA ALA A 48 5.59 -1.37 -32.78
C ALA A 48 6.72 -1.34 -33.82
N ALA A 49 7.92 -1.76 -33.41
CA ALA A 49 9.09 -1.93 -34.27
C ALA A 49 9.98 -3.07 -33.71
N PRO A 50 10.98 -3.57 -34.45
CA PRO A 50 11.89 -4.60 -33.92
C PRO A 50 12.53 -4.23 -32.59
N GLU A 51 12.81 -2.94 -32.36
CA GLU A 51 13.47 -2.40 -31.17
C GLU A 51 12.51 -1.79 -30.17
N VAL A 52 11.21 -1.61 -30.51
CA VAL A 52 10.23 -0.87 -29.70
C VAL A 52 9.01 -1.71 -29.39
N SER A 53 8.74 -1.88 -28.10
CA SER A 53 7.51 -2.46 -27.57
C SER A 53 6.74 -1.43 -26.77
N LEU A 54 5.43 -1.35 -27.00
CA LEU A 54 4.50 -0.54 -26.24
C LEU A 54 3.62 -1.43 -25.37
N GLY A 55 3.34 -1.00 -24.17
CA GLY A 55 2.49 -1.72 -23.23
C GLY A 55 1.38 -0.83 -22.68
N ALA A 56 0.20 -1.41 -22.55
CA ALA A 56 -0.92 -0.77 -21.85
C ALA A 56 -1.56 -1.78 -20.90
N SER A 57 -1.97 -1.34 -19.72
CA SER A 57 -2.77 -2.17 -18.83
C SER A 57 -3.79 -1.35 -18.06
N TYR A 58 -4.92 -2.00 -17.75
CA TYR A 58 -5.94 -1.44 -16.87
C TYR A 58 -6.34 -2.48 -15.84
N GLN A 59 -6.24 -2.13 -14.59
CA GLN A 59 -6.73 -2.88 -13.45
C GLN A 59 -8.01 -2.22 -12.96
N PHE A 60 -9.08 -2.99 -12.90
CA PHE A 60 -10.34 -2.51 -12.35
C PHE A 60 -10.26 -2.34 -10.85
N LYS A 61 -11.06 -1.39 -10.34
CA LYS A 61 -11.30 -1.30 -8.90
C LYS A 61 -11.77 -2.66 -8.38
N THR A 62 -11.28 -3.08 -7.23
CA THR A 62 -11.77 -4.32 -6.60
C THR A 62 -13.24 -4.20 -6.21
N SER A 63 -13.90 -5.34 -6.12
CA SER A 63 -15.22 -5.49 -5.51
C SER A 63 -15.06 -6.44 -4.32
N LEU A 64 -14.66 -5.89 -3.18
CA LEU A 64 -14.49 -6.63 -1.93
C LEU A 64 -15.73 -6.45 -1.06
N GLY A 65 -16.17 -7.53 -0.43
CA GLY A 65 -17.11 -7.44 0.68
C GLY A 65 -16.49 -6.78 1.92
N ASP A 66 -17.29 -6.42 2.89
CA ASP A 66 -16.78 -5.91 4.16
C ASP A 66 -15.90 -6.95 4.85
N MET A 67 -14.74 -6.52 5.34
CA MET A 67 -13.85 -7.38 6.12
C MET A 67 -14.37 -7.51 7.55
N LYS A 68 -14.64 -8.73 7.99
CA LYS A 68 -15.25 -9.01 9.29
C LYS A 68 -14.41 -10.00 10.10
N THR A 69 -14.29 -9.73 11.41
CA THR A 69 -13.84 -10.74 12.37
C THR A 69 -14.97 -11.73 12.66
N SER A 70 -14.68 -12.79 13.43
CA SER A 70 -15.73 -13.59 14.09
C SER A 70 -16.58 -12.70 15.01
N ARG A 71 -17.68 -13.25 15.54
CA ARG A 71 -18.61 -12.50 16.42
C ARG A 71 -17.93 -11.91 17.66
N THR A 72 -16.89 -12.57 18.16
CA THR A 72 -16.11 -12.17 19.34
C THR A 72 -14.62 -12.00 19.03
N GLY A 73 -14.29 -11.80 17.75
CA GLY A 73 -12.88 -11.72 17.27
C GLY A 73 -12.23 -10.35 17.45
N ALA A 74 -12.92 -9.41 18.09
CA ALA A 74 -12.39 -8.12 18.46
C ALA A 74 -12.67 -7.85 19.95
N THR A 75 -11.76 -7.13 20.61
CA THR A 75 -11.90 -6.71 22.00
C THR A 75 -11.88 -5.20 22.06
N LEU A 76 -12.93 -4.61 22.63
CA LEU A 76 -12.99 -3.21 23.01
C LEU A 76 -12.57 -3.09 24.46
N SER A 77 -11.57 -2.27 24.74
CA SER A 77 -11.18 -1.90 26.10
C SER A 77 -11.29 -0.38 26.23
N ALA A 78 -11.82 0.08 27.33
CA ALA A 78 -11.95 1.49 27.64
C ALA A 78 -11.74 1.71 29.13
N SER A 79 -11.31 2.92 29.51
CA SER A 79 -11.23 3.35 30.93
C SER A 79 -12.18 4.52 31.15
N PRO A 80 -13.43 4.28 31.53
CA PRO A 80 -14.32 5.32 32.01
C PRO A 80 -13.88 5.77 33.40
N ASP A 81 -14.33 6.95 33.84
CA ASP A 81 -14.03 7.48 35.17
C ASP A 81 -14.46 6.52 36.32
N ALA A 82 -15.41 5.63 36.07
CA ALA A 82 -15.91 4.62 37.00
C ALA A 82 -15.12 3.29 37.03
N GLY A 83 -14.02 3.14 36.25
CA GLY A 83 -13.20 1.92 36.20
C GLY A 83 -12.97 1.41 34.78
N SER A 84 -12.14 0.36 34.66
CA SER A 84 -11.84 -0.25 33.36
C SER A 84 -13.00 -1.10 32.86
N PHE A 85 -13.23 -1.05 31.55
CA PHE A 85 -14.28 -1.79 30.87
C PHE A 85 -13.66 -2.60 29.72
N THR A 86 -14.11 -3.83 29.55
CA THR A 86 -13.73 -4.69 28.43
C THR A 86 -14.96 -5.40 27.88
N ASP A 87 -15.11 -5.41 26.57
CA ASP A 87 -16.18 -6.11 25.85
C ASP A 87 -15.63 -6.85 24.65
N SER A 88 -16.24 -7.97 24.31
CA SER A 88 -15.93 -8.73 23.10
C SER A 88 -16.97 -8.44 22.02
N GLY A 89 -16.53 -8.35 20.77
CA GLY A 89 -17.42 -8.04 19.67
C GLY A 89 -16.83 -8.36 18.30
N ARG A 90 -17.56 -7.90 17.28
CA ARG A 90 -17.15 -8.01 15.89
C ARG A 90 -16.64 -6.68 15.40
N MET A 91 -15.44 -6.69 14.82
CA MET A 91 -14.92 -5.58 14.02
C MET A 91 -15.28 -5.80 12.56
N THR A 92 -15.81 -4.77 11.92
CA THR A 92 -16.08 -4.73 10.48
C THR A 92 -15.36 -3.53 9.89
N VAL A 93 -14.51 -3.78 8.86
CA VAL A 93 -13.97 -2.73 7.99
C VAL A 93 -14.90 -2.62 6.80
N LEU A 94 -15.51 -1.45 6.63
CA LEU A 94 -16.60 -1.21 5.68
C LEU A 94 -16.03 -0.64 4.37
N ASP A 95 -16.50 -1.17 3.25
CA ASP A 95 -16.27 -0.62 1.91
C ASP A 95 -14.79 -0.34 1.59
N PHE A 96 -13.88 -1.18 2.06
CA PHE A 96 -12.47 -1.08 1.70
C PHE A 96 -12.24 -1.67 0.31
N GLN A 97 -11.72 -0.86 -0.62
CA GLN A 97 -11.45 -1.28 -1.98
C GLN A 97 -10.03 -0.88 -2.40
N TRP A 98 -9.41 -1.67 -3.28
CA TRP A 98 -8.24 -1.23 -4.03
C TRP A 98 -8.66 -0.42 -5.24
N PRO A 99 -7.96 0.68 -5.57
CA PRO A 99 -8.32 1.57 -6.65
C PRO A 99 -8.16 0.94 -8.03
N ALA A 100 -8.84 1.50 -9.00
CA ALA A 100 -8.52 1.27 -10.39
C ALA A 100 -7.14 1.86 -10.72
N MET A 101 -6.44 1.24 -11.69
CA MET A 101 -5.12 1.68 -12.12
C MET A 101 -4.99 1.51 -13.64
N ALA A 102 -4.61 2.57 -14.34
CA ALA A 102 -4.20 2.54 -15.73
C ALA A 102 -2.68 2.69 -15.83
N ALA A 103 -2.04 1.99 -16.75
CA ALA A 103 -0.61 2.14 -17.00
C ALA A 103 -0.31 2.07 -18.50
N LEU A 104 0.63 2.90 -18.93
CA LEU A 104 1.21 2.91 -20.28
C LEU A 104 2.72 2.85 -20.15
N GLY A 105 3.37 2.11 -21.04
CA GLY A 105 4.82 1.97 -21.01
C GLY A 105 5.40 1.72 -22.39
N VAL A 106 6.70 2.00 -22.48
CA VAL A 106 7.54 1.74 -23.62
C VAL A 106 8.80 1.02 -23.20
N ALA A 107 9.22 0.05 -23.99
CA ALA A 107 10.52 -0.58 -23.91
C ALA A 107 11.23 -0.41 -25.26
N TRP A 108 12.43 0.16 -25.22
CA TRP A 108 13.23 0.45 -26.41
C TRP A 108 14.61 -0.20 -26.29
N GLN A 109 14.89 -1.12 -27.21
CA GLN A 109 16.21 -1.72 -27.36
C GLN A 109 17.12 -0.71 -28.10
N ALA A 110 17.74 0.21 -27.36
CA ALA A 110 18.54 1.30 -27.91
C ALA A 110 19.78 0.82 -28.65
N THR A 111 20.38 -0.29 -28.17
CA THR A 111 21.46 -1.03 -28.81
C THR A 111 21.28 -2.52 -28.54
N PRO A 112 22.03 -3.44 -29.18
CA PRO A 112 21.93 -4.88 -28.87
C PRO A 112 22.16 -5.22 -27.38
N THR A 113 22.82 -4.33 -26.63
CA THR A 113 23.15 -4.55 -25.21
C THR A 113 22.46 -3.60 -24.25
N VAL A 114 21.72 -2.58 -24.74
CA VAL A 114 21.09 -1.56 -23.90
C VAL A 114 19.58 -1.53 -24.14
N LEU A 115 18.82 -1.81 -23.09
CA LEU A 115 17.38 -1.68 -23.05
C LEU A 115 17.00 -0.49 -22.15
N VAL A 116 16.16 0.40 -22.66
CA VAL A 116 15.56 1.52 -21.90
C VAL A 116 14.06 1.25 -21.75
N GLY A 117 13.55 1.42 -20.54
CA GLY A 117 12.13 1.32 -20.25
C GLY A 117 11.61 2.58 -19.59
N ALA A 118 10.40 2.99 -19.94
CA ALA A 118 9.68 4.04 -19.22
C ALA A 118 8.20 3.67 -19.13
N ASP A 119 7.58 4.00 -18.02
CA ASP A 119 6.14 3.84 -17.85
C ASP A 119 5.55 4.94 -16.98
N VAL A 120 4.26 5.18 -17.19
CA VAL A 120 3.43 6.04 -16.36
C VAL A 120 2.21 5.26 -15.91
N LYS A 121 1.86 5.41 -14.62
CA LYS A 121 0.67 4.82 -14.01
C LYS A 121 -0.20 5.90 -13.41
N ARG A 122 -1.50 5.77 -13.57
CA ARG A 122 -2.50 6.56 -12.86
C ARG A 122 -3.27 5.64 -11.92
N ILE A 123 -3.30 6.01 -10.64
CA ILE A 123 -3.97 5.25 -9.57
C ILE A 123 -5.10 6.11 -9.01
N GLU A 124 -6.33 5.59 -9.05
CA GLU A 124 -7.55 6.35 -8.72
C GLU A 124 -7.89 6.25 -7.22
N TRP A 125 -6.95 6.68 -6.35
CA TRP A 125 -7.13 6.65 -4.90
C TRP A 125 -8.30 7.49 -4.39
N ALA A 126 -8.61 8.60 -5.05
CA ALA A 126 -9.71 9.48 -4.68
C ALA A 126 -11.08 8.80 -4.71
N ASP A 127 -11.24 7.73 -5.50
CA ASP A 127 -12.49 7.00 -5.60
C ASP A 127 -12.76 6.09 -4.40
N VAL A 128 -11.68 5.58 -3.76
CA VAL A 128 -11.77 4.53 -2.73
C VAL A 128 -11.31 4.99 -1.35
N MET A 129 -10.44 6.01 -1.27
CA MET A 129 -9.83 6.47 0.00
C MET A 129 -10.33 7.86 0.42
N LYS A 130 -11.64 8.07 0.38
CA LYS A 130 -12.30 9.26 0.96
C LYS A 130 -12.31 9.21 2.48
N SER A 131 -12.64 8.04 3.05
CA SER A 131 -12.58 7.76 4.48
C SER A 131 -12.38 6.27 4.72
N PHE A 132 -11.66 5.94 5.77
CA PHE A 132 -11.54 4.57 6.26
C PHE A 132 -12.59 4.34 7.32
N LYS A 133 -13.55 3.43 7.06
CA LYS A 133 -14.73 3.22 7.86
C LYS A 133 -14.65 1.89 8.60
N MET A 134 -14.96 1.91 9.88
CA MET A 134 -15.01 0.72 10.73
C MET A 134 -16.26 0.74 11.60
N ARG A 135 -16.75 -0.44 11.96
CA ARG A 135 -17.82 -0.64 12.91
C ARG A 135 -17.46 -1.76 13.87
N TYR A 136 -17.64 -1.47 15.15
CA TYR A 136 -17.57 -2.46 16.21
C TYR A 136 -19.00 -2.79 16.66
N ASP A 137 -19.37 -4.06 16.63
CA ASP A 137 -20.66 -4.58 17.11
C ASP A 137 -20.39 -5.40 18.37
N SER A 138 -20.88 -4.95 19.53
CA SER A 138 -20.73 -5.65 20.81
C SER A 138 -21.48 -6.99 20.80
N ALA A 139 -20.86 -8.02 21.36
CA ALA A 139 -21.49 -9.32 21.54
C ALA A 139 -22.09 -9.52 22.94
N GLY A 140 -21.61 -8.76 23.93
CA GLY A 140 -22.00 -8.89 25.34
C GLY A 140 -23.09 -7.92 25.79
N ILE A 141 -22.83 -6.63 25.63
CA ILE A 141 -23.74 -5.56 26.15
C ILE A 141 -24.72 -5.03 25.10
N GLY A 142 -24.55 -5.45 23.84
CA GLY A 142 -25.34 -4.94 22.71
C GLY A 142 -24.88 -3.57 22.21
N GLY A 143 -25.45 -3.15 21.07
CA GLY A 143 -25.10 -1.89 20.43
C GLY A 143 -23.89 -1.95 19.49
N SER A 144 -23.63 -0.85 18.81
CA SER A 144 -22.52 -0.71 17.89
C SER A 144 -21.88 0.67 17.95
N VAL A 145 -20.57 0.73 17.65
CA VAL A 145 -19.80 1.97 17.52
C VAL A 145 -19.24 2.03 16.10
N SER A 146 -19.57 3.09 15.37
CA SER A 146 -19.05 3.34 14.03
C SER A 146 -17.98 4.43 14.07
N LEU A 147 -16.88 4.19 13.33
CA LEU A 147 -15.74 5.05 13.23
C LEU A 147 -15.48 5.37 11.76
N ALA A 148 -15.25 6.63 11.43
CA ALA A 148 -14.86 7.04 10.10
C ALA A 148 -13.63 7.94 10.20
N LEU A 149 -12.52 7.52 9.61
CA LEU A 149 -11.27 8.27 9.55
C LEU A 149 -11.20 8.96 8.19
N PRO A 150 -11.41 10.28 8.09
CA PRO A 150 -11.26 11.00 6.83
C PRO A 150 -9.86 10.78 6.25
N GLN A 151 -9.78 10.47 4.98
CA GLN A 151 -8.52 10.21 4.28
C GLN A 151 -8.28 11.22 3.17
N HIS A 152 -9.30 11.54 2.39
CA HIS A 152 -9.28 12.52 1.30
C HIS A 152 -8.07 12.35 0.35
N TRP A 153 -7.68 11.10 0.07
CA TRP A 153 -6.56 10.85 -0.82
C TRP A 153 -6.84 11.37 -2.22
N LYS A 154 -5.78 11.84 -2.86
CA LYS A 154 -5.81 12.29 -4.25
C LYS A 154 -5.42 11.15 -5.17
N ASN A 155 -5.83 11.24 -6.42
CA ASN A 155 -5.33 10.34 -7.44
C ASN A 155 -3.81 10.54 -7.59
N GLN A 156 -3.10 9.46 -7.82
CA GLN A 156 -1.64 9.43 -7.86
C GLN A 156 -1.16 9.12 -9.27
N THR A 157 -0.19 9.88 -9.76
CA THR A 157 0.58 9.55 -10.96
C THR A 157 1.93 9.02 -10.52
N VAL A 158 2.34 7.90 -11.11
CA VAL A 158 3.64 7.27 -10.88
C VAL A 158 4.37 7.19 -12.20
N THR A 159 5.60 7.68 -12.25
CA THR A 159 6.48 7.63 -13.43
C THR A 159 7.72 6.80 -13.11
N ASN A 160 8.06 5.90 -13.99
CA ASN A 160 9.27 5.07 -13.89
C ASN A 160 10.12 5.24 -15.14
N VAL A 161 11.42 5.32 -14.95
CA VAL A 161 12.41 5.23 -16.05
C VAL A 161 13.54 4.33 -15.59
N GLY A 162 13.96 3.44 -16.46
CA GLY A 162 15.03 2.51 -16.15
C GLY A 162 15.86 2.13 -17.38
N VAL A 163 17.08 1.70 -17.13
CA VAL A 163 18.00 1.19 -18.12
C VAL A 163 18.58 -0.14 -17.66
N ALA A 164 18.72 -1.08 -18.58
CA ALA A 164 19.46 -2.32 -18.40
C ALA A 164 20.56 -2.39 -19.45
N TRP A 165 21.78 -2.66 -18.98
CA TRP A 165 22.94 -2.84 -19.82
C TRP A 165 23.53 -4.25 -19.64
N SER A 166 23.46 -5.07 -20.68
CA SER A 166 24.13 -6.37 -20.75
C SER A 166 25.61 -6.14 -21.04
N ALA A 167 26.43 -6.04 -20.01
CA ALA A 167 27.88 -5.77 -20.13
C ALA A 167 28.59 -6.93 -20.84
N ASN A 168 28.10 -8.15 -20.66
CA ASN A 168 28.49 -9.36 -21.40
C ASN A 168 27.37 -10.41 -21.31
N ALA A 169 27.63 -11.64 -21.79
CA ALA A 169 26.65 -12.72 -21.81
C ALA A 169 26.17 -13.15 -20.40
N GLN A 170 26.92 -12.83 -19.36
CA GLN A 170 26.62 -13.25 -17.98
C GLN A 170 26.15 -12.09 -17.10
N LEU A 171 26.65 -10.86 -17.35
CA LEU A 171 26.45 -9.72 -16.46
C LEU A 171 25.50 -8.69 -17.06
N THR A 172 24.42 -8.38 -16.35
CA THR A 172 23.51 -7.28 -16.65
C THR A 172 23.49 -6.30 -15.48
N LEU A 173 23.73 -5.03 -15.75
CA LEU A 173 23.60 -3.93 -14.82
C LEU A 173 22.32 -3.16 -15.09
N ARG A 174 21.67 -2.68 -14.03
CA ARG A 174 20.41 -1.95 -14.12
C ARG A 174 20.43 -0.72 -13.24
N ALA A 175 19.82 0.35 -13.71
CA ALA A 175 19.57 1.55 -12.92
C ALA A 175 18.18 2.08 -13.24
N GLY A 176 17.53 2.73 -12.28
CA GLY A 176 16.20 3.29 -12.50
C GLY A 176 15.83 4.33 -11.47
N VAL A 177 14.85 5.13 -11.85
CA VAL A 177 14.22 6.13 -11.01
C VAL A 177 12.70 5.94 -11.05
N ASN A 178 12.07 6.14 -9.91
CA ASN A 178 10.63 6.17 -9.74
C ASN A 178 10.26 7.48 -9.08
N HIS A 179 9.24 8.14 -9.59
CA HIS A 179 8.58 9.29 -8.95
C HIS A 179 7.09 9.03 -8.85
N ALA A 180 6.52 9.30 -7.69
CA ALA A 180 5.09 9.14 -7.41
C ALA A 180 4.57 10.41 -6.75
N ASP A 181 3.51 11.01 -7.29
CA ASP A 181 2.84 12.12 -6.62
C ASP A 181 2.40 11.70 -5.21
N ASN A 182 2.45 12.62 -4.25
CA ASN A 182 1.91 12.34 -2.93
C ASN A 182 0.37 12.26 -2.98
N ALA A 183 -0.16 11.06 -2.77
CA ALA A 183 -1.60 10.84 -2.73
C ALA A 183 -2.27 11.28 -1.43
N ILE A 184 -1.51 11.37 -0.33
CA ILE A 184 -2.03 11.62 1.01
C ILE A 184 -1.83 13.09 1.39
N PRO A 185 -2.89 13.90 1.53
CA PRO A 185 -2.72 15.28 2.04
C PRO A 185 -2.14 15.24 3.46
N ASP A 186 -1.21 16.14 3.76
CA ASP A 186 -0.46 16.18 5.04
C ASP A 186 -1.38 16.15 6.26
N LEU A 187 -2.53 16.84 6.18
CA LEU A 187 -3.55 16.87 7.23
C LEU A 187 -4.04 15.46 7.63
N TYR A 188 -4.06 14.52 6.68
CA TYR A 188 -4.62 13.17 6.84
C TYR A 188 -3.55 12.09 6.91
N VAL A 189 -2.26 12.45 6.91
CA VAL A 189 -1.18 11.46 7.06
C VAL A 189 -1.31 10.77 8.41
N ASN A 190 -1.45 9.45 8.37
CA ASN A 190 -1.47 8.63 9.56
C ASN A 190 -0.04 8.27 9.97
N PRO A 191 0.41 8.63 11.19
CA PRO A 191 1.75 8.31 11.67
C PRO A 191 2.10 6.80 11.68
N ILE A 192 1.09 5.95 11.78
CA ILE A 192 1.28 4.48 11.79
C ILE A 192 1.50 3.94 10.36
N PHE A 193 0.97 4.62 9.33
CA PHE A 193 1.09 4.25 7.93
C PHE A 193 1.52 5.44 7.07
N PRO A 194 2.75 5.94 7.25
CA PRO A 194 3.22 7.15 6.57
C PRO A 194 3.68 6.81 5.14
N ALA A 195 2.77 6.61 4.21
CA ALA A 195 3.08 6.40 2.79
C ALA A 195 3.40 7.75 2.11
N THR A 196 4.50 8.38 2.52
CA THR A 196 4.88 9.75 2.13
C THR A 196 6.10 9.80 1.21
N VAL A 197 6.68 8.65 0.85
CA VAL A 197 7.84 8.59 -0.04
C VAL A 197 7.37 8.80 -1.48
N GLU A 198 8.00 9.74 -2.18
CA GLU A 198 7.69 10.08 -3.57
C GLU A 198 8.75 9.53 -4.55
N ASP A 199 10.02 9.55 -4.15
CA ASP A 199 11.14 9.19 -5.03
C ASP A 199 11.83 7.91 -4.60
N HIS A 200 12.20 7.09 -5.60
CA HIS A 200 13.09 5.95 -5.41
C HIS A 200 14.16 5.93 -6.48
N TYR A 201 15.39 5.68 -6.07
CA TYR A 201 16.55 5.43 -6.92
C TYR A 201 16.95 3.97 -6.79
N THR A 202 17.10 3.27 -7.90
CA THR A 202 17.35 1.83 -7.89
C THR A 202 18.61 1.49 -8.67
N LEU A 203 19.35 0.52 -8.15
CA LEU A 203 20.47 -0.12 -8.83
C LEU A 203 20.26 -1.63 -8.79
N GLY A 204 20.66 -2.33 -9.83
CA GLY A 204 20.51 -3.77 -9.92
C GLY A 204 21.66 -4.43 -10.66
N LEU A 205 21.95 -5.65 -10.27
CA LEU A 205 22.93 -6.54 -10.89
C LEU A 205 22.30 -7.91 -11.11
N GLY A 206 22.36 -8.42 -12.32
CA GLY A 206 22.01 -9.80 -12.65
C GLY A 206 23.24 -10.54 -13.13
N TYR A 207 23.50 -11.73 -12.58
CA TYR A 207 24.61 -12.58 -12.99
C TYR A 207 24.11 -14.00 -13.31
N ALA A 208 24.26 -14.38 -14.58
CA ALA A 208 23.96 -15.72 -15.05
C ALA A 208 25.20 -16.61 -14.90
N PHE A 209 25.19 -17.52 -13.95
CA PHE A 209 26.23 -18.52 -13.76
C PHE A 209 26.26 -19.52 -14.92
N THR A 210 25.05 -19.88 -15.36
CA THR A 210 24.78 -20.73 -16.53
C THR A 210 23.52 -20.23 -17.23
N PRO A 211 23.17 -20.71 -18.44
CA PRO A 211 21.89 -20.37 -19.06
C PRO A 211 20.66 -20.75 -18.22
N ALA A 212 20.82 -21.70 -17.27
CA ALA A 212 19.75 -22.16 -16.40
C ALA A 212 19.74 -21.49 -15.02
N HIS A 213 20.81 -20.83 -14.59
CA HIS A 213 20.97 -20.34 -13.22
C HIS A 213 21.40 -18.87 -13.20
N GLU A 214 20.59 -18.03 -12.58
CA GLU A 214 20.81 -16.59 -12.49
C GLU A 214 20.58 -16.08 -11.08
N LEU A 215 21.42 -15.17 -10.61
CA LEU A 215 21.27 -14.40 -9.38
C LEU A 215 21.03 -12.94 -9.73
N ASN A 216 19.98 -12.36 -9.19
CA ASN A 216 19.68 -10.94 -9.27
C ASN A 216 19.77 -10.32 -7.89
N VAL A 217 20.47 -9.19 -7.80
CA VAL A 217 20.54 -8.35 -6.59
C VAL A 217 20.05 -6.96 -6.97
N SER A 218 19.19 -6.39 -6.15
CA SER A 218 18.77 -5.00 -6.33
C SER A 218 18.82 -4.23 -5.02
N TYR A 219 19.09 -2.94 -5.15
CA TYR A 219 19.07 -1.97 -4.08
C TYR A 219 18.20 -0.80 -4.48
N ALA A 220 17.26 -0.44 -3.59
CA ALA A 220 16.41 0.73 -3.77
C ALA A 220 16.59 1.68 -2.59
N TYR A 221 16.79 2.93 -2.91
CA TYR A 221 16.94 4.04 -1.98
C TYR A 221 15.80 5.03 -2.13
N ALA A 222 15.07 5.31 -1.04
CA ALA A 222 14.13 6.39 -0.95
C ALA A 222 14.69 7.50 -0.07
N PRO A 223 14.84 8.73 -0.59
CA PRO A 223 15.34 9.88 0.16
C PRO A 223 14.48 10.19 1.38
N ARG A 224 15.07 10.95 2.30
CA ARG A 224 14.35 11.39 3.49
C ARG A 224 13.23 12.37 3.13
N VAL A 225 12.01 12.01 3.53
CA VAL A 225 10.85 12.88 3.49
C VAL A 225 10.44 13.24 4.92
N LYS A 226 10.01 14.48 5.14
CA LYS A 226 9.53 14.96 6.43
C LYS A 226 8.15 15.58 6.22
N VAL A 227 7.15 15.07 6.93
CA VAL A 227 5.77 15.53 6.88
C VAL A 227 5.26 15.74 8.30
N THR A 228 4.48 16.78 8.51
CA THR A 228 3.78 17.01 9.79
C THR A 228 2.29 16.73 9.58
N SER A 229 1.77 15.72 10.28
CA SER A 229 0.36 15.35 10.22
C SER A 229 -0.54 16.43 10.82
N GLY A 230 -1.84 16.40 10.51
CA GLY A 230 -2.82 17.29 11.10
C GLY A 230 -2.94 17.19 12.63
N GLY A 231 -2.49 16.10 13.22
CA GLY A 231 -2.37 15.93 14.67
C GLY A 231 -1.09 16.53 15.28
N GLY A 232 -0.28 17.24 14.49
CA GLY A 232 0.97 17.86 14.94
C GLY A 232 2.16 16.87 15.07
N VAL A 233 1.98 15.62 14.68
CA VAL A 233 3.06 14.62 14.70
C VAL A 233 3.94 14.79 13.47
N THR A 234 5.23 15.03 13.69
CA THR A 234 6.21 15.08 12.61
C THR A 234 6.76 13.68 12.33
N ILE A 235 6.61 13.25 11.08
CA ILE A 235 7.05 11.95 10.58
C ILE A 235 8.28 12.20 9.69
N THR A 236 9.32 11.43 9.91
CA THR A 236 10.49 11.41 9.03
C THR A 236 10.67 10.00 8.50
N HIS A 237 10.64 9.85 7.19
CA HIS A 237 10.74 8.56 6.52
C HIS A 237 11.91 8.54 5.54
N LYS A 238 12.67 7.45 5.55
CA LYS A 238 13.77 7.15 4.64
C LYS A 238 13.86 5.63 4.52
N GLN A 239 14.09 5.10 3.32
CA GLN A 239 14.16 3.66 3.11
C GLN A 239 15.43 3.24 2.38
N HIS A 240 15.92 2.05 2.75
CA HIS A 240 16.94 1.30 2.07
C HIS A 240 16.43 -0.14 1.94
N ASN A 241 16.21 -0.60 0.72
CA ASN A 241 15.71 -1.93 0.46
C ASN A 241 16.75 -2.71 -0.35
N VAL A 242 17.05 -3.92 0.08
CA VAL A 242 17.86 -4.89 -0.66
C VAL A 242 16.99 -6.08 -0.99
N GLN A 243 17.01 -6.50 -2.24
CA GLN A 243 16.31 -7.70 -2.70
C GLN A 243 17.30 -8.63 -3.39
N LEU A 244 17.15 -9.92 -3.12
CA LEU A 244 17.92 -10.98 -3.73
C LEU A 244 16.96 -12.00 -4.33
N MET A 245 17.17 -12.37 -5.58
CA MET A 245 16.38 -13.36 -6.29
C MET A 245 17.31 -14.34 -7.03
N TYR A 246 17.12 -15.61 -6.75
CA TYR A 246 17.75 -16.67 -7.50
C TYR A 246 16.73 -17.35 -8.42
N SER A 247 17.07 -17.51 -9.67
CA SER A 247 16.24 -18.17 -10.67
C SER A 247 16.92 -19.42 -11.19
N ALA A 248 16.21 -20.54 -11.19
CA ALA A 248 16.62 -21.80 -11.78
C ALA A 248 15.59 -22.24 -12.84
N ARG A 249 16.07 -22.68 -14.00
CA ARG A 249 15.27 -23.27 -15.09
C ARG A 249 15.68 -24.73 -15.24
N PHE A 250 14.70 -25.61 -15.26
CA PHE A 250 14.88 -27.07 -15.35
C PHE A 250 14.41 -27.57 -16.72
#